data_d6ae46d5d9abe2af9103305ef6bfb87f
#
_entry.id   d6ae46d5d9abe2af9103305ef6bfb87f
#
_cell.length_a   1.000
_cell.length_b   1.000
_cell.length_c   1.000
_cell.angle_alpha   90.00
_cell.angle_beta   90.00
_cell.angle_gamma   90.00
#
_symmetry.space_group_name_H-M   'P 1'
#
loop_
_entity.id
_entity.type
_entity.pdbx_description
1 polymer ?
#
loop_
_entity_poly.entity_id
_entity_poly.type
_entity_poly.pdbx_seq_one_letter_code
_entity_poly.pdbx_strand_id
1 'polypeptide(L)'
;MWIINTKKIYKMKKLILSAGLFLTTLFYAQNTDIKTLIQKANQGDAEAQYNLGVAYYNGEGVEQSHSKAVYWYQKSAEQGNAVAQNNLGVAYYNGEGVEQSYSKAVYWCQKSAEQGNADAQYNLGVAYYNGEGVDKSYSKTVYWLRKACENFNDEACEFLNKIKK
;
A
#
# COMPACT_ATOMS: atom_id res chain seq x y z
N MET A 1 55.27 -13.97 22.41
CA MET A 1 54.29 -14.99 22.83
C MET A 1 52.96 -14.30 23.06
N TRP A 2 52.04 -14.37 22.12
CA TRP A 2 50.73 -13.68 22.20
C TRP A 2 49.78 -14.54 23.03
N ILE A 3 49.45 -14.07 24.24
CA ILE A 3 48.44 -14.72 25.07
C ILE A 3 47.07 -14.32 24.53
N ILE A 4 46.46 -15.18 23.73
CA ILE A 4 45.10 -14.98 23.24
C ILE A 4 44.16 -15.11 24.46
N ASN A 5 43.49 -14.02 24.81
CA ASN A 5 42.57 -13.95 25.95
C ASN A 5 41.33 -14.82 25.68
N THR A 6 41.39 -16.08 26.10
CA THR A 6 40.33 -17.08 25.91
C THR A 6 38.96 -16.62 26.47
N LYS A 7 38.92 -15.76 27.50
CA LYS A 7 37.70 -15.17 28.04
C LYS A 7 37.03 -14.19 27.05
N LYS A 8 37.84 -13.47 26.25
CA LYS A 8 37.33 -12.54 25.24
C LYS A 8 36.72 -13.29 24.04
N ILE A 9 37.35 -14.40 23.65
CA ILE A 9 36.86 -15.30 22.59
C ILE A 9 35.55 -15.97 23.01
N TYR A 10 35.46 -16.42 24.27
CA TYR A 10 34.23 -17.04 24.81
C TYR A 10 33.07 -16.05 24.87
N LYS A 11 33.31 -14.80 25.30
CA LYS A 11 32.30 -13.72 25.27
C LYS A 11 31.83 -13.39 23.87
N MET A 12 32.73 -13.30 22.90
CA MET A 12 32.38 -13.06 21.48
C MET A 12 31.56 -14.22 20.90
N LYS A 13 31.94 -15.48 21.14
CA LYS A 13 31.17 -16.65 20.71
C LYS A 13 29.75 -16.68 21.30
N LYS A 14 29.60 -16.32 22.58
CA LYS A 14 28.29 -16.25 23.24
C LYS A 14 27.41 -15.13 22.67
N LEU A 15 27.97 -13.97 22.29
CA LEU A 15 27.30 -12.87 21.63
C LEU A 15 26.83 -13.24 20.20
N ILE A 16 27.67 -13.94 19.43
CA ILE A 16 27.34 -14.40 18.07
C ILE A 16 26.24 -15.46 18.10
N LEU A 17 26.30 -16.40 19.07
CA LEU A 17 25.26 -17.42 19.25
C LEU A 17 23.91 -16.79 19.69
N SER A 18 23.92 -15.80 20.59
CA SER A 18 22.69 -15.11 21.00
C SER A 18 22.09 -14.26 19.87
N ALA A 19 22.91 -13.58 19.09
CA ALA A 19 22.46 -12.84 17.91
C ALA A 19 21.90 -13.77 16.82
N GLY A 20 22.52 -14.91 16.59
CA GLY A 20 22.04 -15.93 15.66
C GLY A 20 20.70 -16.53 16.08
N LEU A 21 20.52 -16.83 17.38
CA LEU A 21 19.24 -17.29 17.93
C LEU A 21 18.14 -16.21 17.81
N PHE A 22 18.49 -14.96 18.04
CA PHE A 22 17.53 -13.84 17.92
C PHE A 22 17.10 -13.62 16.46
N LEU A 23 18.02 -13.70 15.51
CA LEU A 23 17.72 -13.61 14.09
C LEU A 23 16.86 -14.78 13.60
N THR A 24 17.12 -16.00 14.07
CA THR A 24 16.30 -17.17 13.71
C THR A 24 14.90 -17.10 14.31
N THR A 25 14.73 -16.59 15.51
CA THR A 25 13.39 -16.40 16.13
C THR A 25 12.60 -15.33 15.42
N LEU A 26 13.23 -14.23 15.03
CA LEU A 26 12.59 -13.18 14.23
C LEU A 26 12.16 -13.71 12.85
N PHE A 27 13.02 -14.45 12.16
CA PHE A 27 12.70 -15.07 10.87
C PHE A 27 11.56 -16.10 11.00
N TYR A 28 11.53 -16.88 12.09
CA TYR A 28 10.42 -17.83 12.33
C TYR A 28 9.12 -17.11 12.65
N ALA A 29 9.13 -16.04 13.43
CA ALA A 29 7.96 -15.23 13.74
C ALA A 29 7.39 -14.60 12.45
N GLN A 30 8.23 -13.94 11.67
CA GLN A 30 7.83 -13.31 10.40
C GLN A 30 7.25 -14.33 9.39
N ASN A 31 7.83 -15.55 9.32
CA ASN A 31 7.34 -16.60 8.44
C ASN A 31 5.99 -17.18 8.91
N THR A 32 5.73 -17.17 10.23
CA THR A 32 4.43 -17.59 10.78
C THR A 32 3.36 -16.55 10.48
N ASP A 33 3.68 -15.27 10.58
CA ASP A 33 2.76 -14.16 10.32
C ASP A 33 2.32 -14.15 8.85
N ILE A 34 3.23 -14.30 7.90
CA ILE A 34 2.86 -14.33 6.47
C ILE A 34 2.02 -15.56 6.10
N LYS A 35 2.30 -16.74 6.68
CA LYS A 35 1.48 -17.93 6.45
C LYS A 35 0.05 -17.75 6.95
N THR A 36 -0.10 -17.18 8.13
CA THR A 36 -1.41 -16.86 8.71
C THR A 36 -2.15 -15.83 7.86
N LEU A 37 -1.45 -14.82 7.37
CA LEU A 37 -2.01 -13.81 6.47
C LEU A 37 -2.53 -14.44 5.17
N ILE A 38 -1.73 -15.29 4.53
CA ILE A 38 -2.14 -16.03 3.31
C ILE A 38 -3.36 -16.89 3.57
N GLN A 39 -3.42 -17.59 4.72
CA GLN A 39 -4.57 -18.42 5.07
C GLN A 39 -5.85 -17.61 5.19
N LYS A 40 -5.83 -16.49 5.93
CA LYS A 40 -6.99 -15.59 6.09
C LYS A 40 -7.44 -14.98 4.77
N ALA A 41 -6.48 -14.50 3.94
CA ALA A 41 -6.78 -13.95 2.62
C ALA A 41 -7.46 -14.97 1.71
N ASN A 42 -6.99 -16.23 1.72
CA ASN A 42 -7.62 -17.33 0.98
C ASN A 42 -9.01 -17.72 1.50
N GLN A 43 -9.30 -17.47 2.79
CA GLN A 43 -10.62 -17.64 3.39
C GLN A 43 -11.60 -16.51 3.06
N GLY A 44 -11.14 -15.47 2.35
CA GLY A 44 -11.97 -14.36 1.89
C GLY A 44 -11.96 -13.13 2.81
N ASP A 45 -11.13 -13.09 3.84
CA ASP A 45 -11.02 -11.92 4.71
C ASP A 45 -10.47 -10.71 3.91
N ALA A 46 -11.28 -9.66 3.79
CA ALA A 46 -10.97 -8.50 2.97
C ALA A 46 -9.75 -7.71 3.45
N GLU A 47 -9.58 -7.60 4.77
CA GLU A 47 -8.43 -6.92 5.36
C GLU A 47 -7.14 -7.74 5.14
N ALA A 48 -7.20 -9.05 5.34
CA ALA A 48 -6.08 -9.93 5.06
C ALA A 48 -5.70 -9.92 3.56
N GLN A 49 -6.67 -9.86 2.66
CA GLN A 49 -6.42 -9.72 1.22
C GLN A 49 -5.71 -8.41 0.90
N TYR A 50 -6.16 -7.29 1.47
CA TYR A 50 -5.47 -6.00 1.32
C TYR A 50 -4.03 -6.10 1.83
N ASN A 51 -3.83 -6.58 3.06
CA ASN A 51 -2.50 -6.70 3.68
C ASN A 51 -1.58 -7.65 2.90
N LEU A 52 -2.12 -8.73 2.32
CA LEU A 52 -1.35 -9.62 1.46
C LEU A 52 -0.98 -8.94 0.13
N GLY A 53 -1.84 -8.10 -0.41
CA GLY A 53 -1.54 -7.22 -1.53
C GLY A 53 -0.36 -6.29 -1.23
N VAL A 54 -0.35 -5.65 -0.05
CA VAL A 54 0.77 -4.80 0.42
C VAL A 54 2.05 -5.63 0.58
N ALA A 55 1.97 -6.82 1.16
CA ALA A 55 3.11 -7.71 1.32
C ALA A 55 3.76 -8.06 -0.05
N TYR A 56 2.94 -8.38 -1.06
CA TYR A 56 3.45 -8.63 -2.41
C TYR A 56 3.97 -7.35 -3.09
N TYR A 57 3.38 -6.20 -2.83
CA TYR A 57 3.85 -4.92 -3.40
C TYR A 57 5.23 -4.56 -2.89
N ASN A 58 5.49 -4.74 -1.59
CA ASN A 58 6.74 -4.39 -0.93
C ASN A 58 7.77 -5.54 -0.94
N GLY A 59 7.36 -6.80 -1.13
CA GLY A 59 8.21 -7.98 -0.93
C GLY A 59 8.39 -8.36 0.54
N GLU A 60 7.40 -8.08 1.39
CA GLU A 60 7.45 -8.33 2.83
C GLU A 60 7.05 -9.78 3.16
N GLY A 61 8.04 -10.63 3.46
CA GLY A 61 7.84 -12.04 3.75
C GLY A 61 7.46 -12.90 2.54
N VAL A 62 7.33 -12.32 1.37
CA VAL A 62 7.09 -12.94 0.05
C VAL A 62 7.98 -12.30 -1.00
N GLU A 63 8.21 -12.99 -2.12
CA GLU A 63 8.86 -12.38 -3.28
C GLU A 63 7.99 -11.25 -3.85
N GLN A 64 8.59 -10.08 -4.09
CA GLN A 64 7.89 -8.92 -4.63
C GLN A 64 7.21 -9.23 -5.97
N SER A 65 5.94 -8.84 -6.08
CA SER A 65 5.17 -9.04 -7.31
C SER A 65 3.99 -8.07 -7.38
N HIS A 66 4.11 -7.05 -8.22
CA HIS A 66 3.03 -6.08 -8.45
C HIS A 66 1.77 -6.74 -9.02
N SER A 67 1.90 -7.76 -9.87
CA SER A 67 0.74 -8.47 -10.42
C SER A 67 -0.02 -9.27 -9.35
N LYS A 68 0.69 -9.90 -8.39
CA LYS A 68 0.04 -10.55 -7.25
C LYS A 68 -0.56 -9.52 -6.28
N ALA A 69 0.10 -8.38 -6.10
CA ALA A 69 -0.44 -7.28 -5.29
C ALA A 69 -1.78 -6.79 -5.86
N VAL A 70 -1.84 -6.51 -7.16
CA VAL A 70 -3.08 -6.12 -7.86
C VAL A 70 -4.18 -7.18 -7.72
N TYR A 71 -3.85 -8.45 -7.88
CA TYR A 71 -4.81 -9.55 -7.69
C TYR A 71 -5.46 -9.51 -6.29
N TRP A 72 -4.67 -9.31 -5.25
CA TRP A 72 -5.17 -9.29 -3.88
C TRP A 72 -5.88 -7.97 -3.55
N TYR A 73 -5.38 -6.83 -4.05
CA TYR A 73 -6.09 -5.55 -3.95
C TYR A 73 -7.47 -5.63 -4.60
N GLN A 74 -7.57 -6.26 -5.77
CA GLN A 74 -8.86 -6.40 -6.45
C GLN A 74 -9.85 -7.20 -5.63
N LYS A 75 -9.45 -8.35 -5.06
CA LYS A 75 -10.32 -9.14 -4.19
C LYS A 75 -10.82 -8.37 -2.97
N SER A 76 -9.95 -7.61 -2.33
CA SER A 76 -10.30 -6.77 -1.18
C SER A 76 -11.21 -5.59 -1.61
N ALA A 77 -10.89 -4.94 -2.73
CA ALA A 77 -11.64 -3.81 -3.28
C ALA A 77 -13.08 -4.19 -3.69
N GLU A 78 -13.26 -5.39 -4.26
CA GLU A 78 -14.57 -5.95 -4.60
C GLU A 78 -15.45 -6.18 -3.37
N GLN A 79 -14.85 -6.42 -2.21
CA GLN A 79 -15.53 -6.52 -0.91
C GLN A 79 -15.78 -5.15 -0.25
N GLY A 80 -15.39 -4.06 -0.89
CA GLY A 80 -15.66 -2.70 -0.40
C GLY A 80 -14.54 -2.07 0.41
N ASN A 81 -13.37 -2.71 0.57
CA ASN A 81 -12.25 -2.08 1.28
C ASN A 81 -11.78 -0.82 0.55
N ALA A 82 -11.97 0.35 1.17
CA ALA A 82 -11.69 1.64 0.55
C ALA A 82 -10.21 1.84 0.24
N VAL A 83 -9.32 1.37 1.12
CA VAL A 83 -7.87 1.52 0.91
C VAL A 83 -7.40 0.64 -0.25
N ALA A 84 -7.92 -0.61 -0.33
CA ALA A 84 -7.62 -1.49 -1.45
C ALA A 84 -8.16 -0.92 -2.78
N GLN A 85 -9.34 -0.29 -2.78
CA GLN A 85 -9.89 0.41 -3.95
C GLN A 85 -8.97 1.54 -4.41
N ASN A 86 -8.46 2.37 -3.50
CA ASN A 86 -7.51 3.42 -3.85
C ASN A 86 -6.22 2.82 -4.43
N ASN A 87 -5.62 1.83 -3.77
CA ASN A 87 -4.38 1.22 -4.24
C ASN A 87 -4.54 0.55 -5.61
N LEU A 88 -5.68 -0.09 -5.85
CA LEU A 88 -6.03 -0.65 -7.16
C LEU A 88 -6.19 0.45 -8.22
N GLY A 89 -6.80 1.58 -7.85
CA GLY A 89 -6.88 2.77 -8.71
C GLY A 89 -5.52 3.29 -9.11
N VAL A 90 -4.60 3.43 -8.14
CA VAL A 90 -3.21 3.84 -8.37
C VAL A 90 -2.47 2.85 -9.26
N ALA A 91 -2.63 1.54 -9.03
CA ALA A 91 -2.03 0.50 -9.86
C ALA A 91 -2.48 0.60 -11.33
N TYR A 92 -3.78 0.83 -11.59
CA TYR A 92 -4.29 1.08 -12.95
C TYR A 92 -3.79 2.40 -13.54
N TYR A 93 -3.62 3.43 -12.73
CA TYR A 93 -3.10 4.71 -13.20
C TYR A 93 -1.66 4.59 -13.69
N ASN A 94 -0.82 3.90 -12.92
CA ASN A 94 0.60 3.72 -13.22
C ASN A 94 0.88 2.57 -14.21
N GLY A 95 -0.02 1.60 -14.35
CA GLY A 95 0.25 0.35 -15.07
C GLY A 95 1.15 -0.61 -14.26
N GLU A 96 1.10 -0.54 -12.93
CA GLU A 96 1.93 -1.37 -12.06
C GLU A 96 1.25 -2.73 -11.81
N GLY A 97 1.82 -3.79 -12.38
CA GLY A 97 1.29 -5.15 -12.25
C GLY A 97 -0.01 -5.41 -13.03
N VAL A 98 -0.48 -4.44 -13.79
CA VAL A 98 -1.69 -4.47 -14.62
C VAL A 98 -1.51 -3.52 -15.82
N GLU A 99 -2.22 -3.75 -16.92
CA GLU A 99 -2.25 -2.82 -18.04
C GLU A 99 -2.82 -1.46 -17.60
N GLN A 100 -2.12 -0.38 -17.96
CA GLN A 100 -2.53 0.99 -17.59
C GLN A 100 -3.94 1.31 -18.14
N SER A 101 -4.78 1.90 -17.28
CA SER A 101 -6.12 2.32 -17.65
C SER A 101 -6.62 3.45 -16.76
N TYR A 102 -6.59 4.67 -17.25
CA TYR A 102 -7.11 5.83 -16.51
C TYR A 102 -8.61 5.72 -16.18
N SER A 103 -9.40 5.12 -17.05
CA SER A 103 -10.83 4.92 -16.78
C SER A 103 -11.09 3.94 -15.62
N LYS A 104 -10.31 2.84 -15.54
CA LYS A 104 -10.38 1.92 -14.41
C LYS A 104 -9.82 2.54 -13.14
N ALA A 105 -8.75 3.34 -13.26
CA ALA A 105 -8.19 4.10 -12.13
C ALA A 105 -9.25 5.01 -11.51
N VAL A 106 -9.92 5.82 -12.33
CA VAL A 106 -11.00 6.70 -11.87
C VAL A 106 -12.16 5.92 -11.25
N TYR A 107 -12.57 4.81 -11.86
CA TYR A 107 -13.65 3.97 -11.33
C TYR A 107 -13.35 3.51 -9.88
N TRP A 108 -12.14 3.01 -9.63
CA TRP A 108 -11.77 2.51 -8.32
C TRP A 108 -11.50 3.64 -7.32
N CYS A 109 -10.83 4.72 -7.75
CA CYS A 109 -10.64 5.91 -6.91
C CYS A 109 -11.99 6.53 -6.52
N GLN A 110 -12.98 6.58 -7.41
CA GLN A 110 -14.30 7.11 -7.09
C GLN A 110 -14.99 6.30 -5.99
N LYS A 111 -14.99 4.96 -6.10
CA LYS A 111 -15.55 4.10 -5.04
C LYS A 111 -14.90 4.33 -3.67
N SER A 112 -13.59 4.47 -3.66
CA SER A 112 -12.83 4.77 -2.44
C SER A 112 -13.13 6.17 -1.90
N ALA A 113 -13.16 7.18 -2.77
CA ALA A 113 -13.42 8.58 -2.44
C ALA A 113 -14.82 8.79 -1.85
N GLU A 114 -15.82 8.08 -2.37
CA GLU A 114 -17.20 8.09 -1.85
C GLU A 114 -17.31 7.52 -0.43
N GLN A 115 -16.38 6.65 -0.04
CA GLN A 115 -16.24 6.13 1.33
C GLN A 115 -15.42 7.05 2.25
N GLY A 116 -14.93 8.18 1.74
CA GLY A 116 -14.20 9.18 2.55
C GLY A 116 -12.68 9.02 2.55
N ASN A 117 -12.11 8.11 1.75
CA ASN A 117 -10.66 7.99 1.65
C ASN A 117 -10.06 9.27 1.05
N ALA A 118 -9.23 9.99 1.83
CA ALA A 118 -8.70 11.30 1.47
C ALA A 118 -7.76 11.24 0.25
N ASP A 119 -6.93 10.20 0.15
CA ASP A 119 -6.00 10.04 -0.97
C ASP A 119 -6.76 9.75 -2.28
N ALA A 120 -7.81 8.93 -2.20
CA ALA A 120 -8.66 8.67 -3.37
C ALA A 120 -9.42 9.93 -3.80
N GLN A 121 -9.88 10.76 -2.86
CA GLN A 121 -10.51 12.06 -3.15
C GLN A 121 -9.52 13.01 -3.84
N TYR A 122 -8.26 13.06 -3.39
CA TYR A 122 -7.20 13.81 -4.04
C TYR A 122 -6.94 13.29 -5.46
N ASN A 123 -6.70 11.99 -5.61
CA ASN A 123 -6.45 11.35 -6.91
C ASN A 123 -7.59 11.63 -7.91
N LEU A 124 -8.82 11.54 -7.45
CA LEU A 124 -10.00 11.84 -8.28
C LEU A 124 -10.08 13.32 -8.66
N GLY A 125 -9.73 14.23 -7.74
CA GLY A 125 -9.61 15.67 -8.02
C GLY A 125 -8.57 15.96 -9.11
N VAL A 126 -7.40 15.30 -9.03
CA VAL A 126 -6.33 15.41 -10.04
C VAL A 126 -6.79 14.84 -11.39
N ALA A 127 -7.47 13.69 -11.40
CA ALA A 127 -8.00 13.09 -12.62
C ALA A 127 -8.98 14.04 -13.36
N TYR A 128 -9.88 14.70 -12.65
CA TYR A 128 -10.77 15.72 -13.25
C TYR A 128 -10.02 16.98 -13.68
N TYR A 129 -8.95 17.37 -13.03
CA TYR A 129 -8.12 18.51 -13.43
C TYR A 129 -7.40 18.23 -14.75
N ASN A 130 -6.82 17.04 -14.88
CA ASN A 130 -6.06 16.62 -16.05
C ASN A 130 -6.94 16.13 -17.21
N GLY A 131 -8.13 15.60 -16.92
CA GLY A 131 -8.98 14.89 -17.89
C GLY A 131 -8.47 13.48 -18.17
N GLU A 132 -7.93 12.81 -17.17
CA GLU A 132 -7.39 11.45 -17.26
C GLU A 132 -8.46 10.44 -16.87
N GLY A 133 -8.96 9.69 -17.83
CA GLY A 133 -10.03 8.71 -17.64
C GLY A 133 -11.43 9.30 -17.46
N VAL A 134 -11.55 10.64 -17.42
CA VAL A 134 -12.79 11.41 -17.32
C VAL A 134 -12.65 12.73 -18.07
N ASP A 135 -13.76 13.36 -18.42
CA ASP A 135 -13.75 14.72 -18.99
C ASP A 135 -13.28 15.73 -17.95
N LYS A 136 -12.44 16.69 -18.40
CA LYS A 136 -11.97 17.77 -17.53
C LYS A 136 -13.14 18.53 -16.91
N SER A 137 -13.06 18.76 -15.60
CA SER A 137 -14.08 19.50 -14.88
C SER A 137 -13.50 20.24 -13.68
N TYR A 138 -13.34 21.55 -13.82
CA TYR A 138 -12.86 22.40 -12.73
C TYR A 138 -13.77 22.33 -11.47
N SER A 139 -15.08 22.29 -11.68
CA SER A 139 -16.04 22.20 -10.55
C SER A 139 -15.86 20.89 -9.76
N LYS A 140 -15.71 19.75 -10.43
CA LYS A 140 -15.45 18.46 -9.79
C LYS A 140 -14.05 18.39 -9.18
N THR A 141 -13.05 18.98 -9.82
CA THR A 141 -11.70 19.14 -9.23
C THR A 141 -11.78 19.83 -7.90
N VAL A 142 -12.39 21.03 -7.84
CA VAL A 142 -12.52 21.80 -6.60
C VAL A 142 -13.34 21.03 -5.54
N TYR A 143 -14.40 20.37 -5.94
CA TYR A 143 -15.23 19.56 -5.06
C TYR A 143 -14.42 18.44 -4.36
N TRP A 144 -13.73 17.63 -5.14
CA TRP A 144 -12.98 16.48 -4.60
C TRP A 144 -11.74 16.89 -3.83
N LEU A 145 -10.98 17.87 -4.32
CA LEU A 145 -9.83 18.40 -3.58
C LEU A 145 -10.23 19.05 -2.24
N ARG A 146 -11.40 19.73 -2.20
CA ARG A 146 -11.91 20.27 -0.94
C ARG A 146 -12.24 19.17 0.05
N LYS A 147 -12.93 18.11 -0.39
CA LYS A 147 -13.20 16.94 0.46
C LYS A 147 -11.93 16.28 0.97
N ALA A 148 -10.93 16.10 0.11
CA ALA A 148 -9.64 15.55 0.52
C ALA A 148 -8.96 16.44 1.58
N CYS A 149 -8.96 17.76 1.38
CA CYS A 149 -8.40 18.73 2.33
C CYS A 149 -9.14 18.69 3.67
N GLU A 150 -10.47 18.62 3.67
CA GLU A 150 -11.30 18.47 4.87
C GLU A 150 -11.01 17.13 5.60
N ASN A 151 -10.57 16.12 4.88
CA ASN A 151 -10.15 14.82 5.40
C ASN A 151 -8.62 14.72 5.63
N PHE A 152 -7.97 15.87 5.87
CA PHE A 152 -6.56 16.00 6.25
C PHE A 152 -5.55 15.55 5.19
N ASN A 153 -5.87 15.64 3.90
CA ASN A 153 -4.89 15.50 2.83
C ASN A 153 -4.27 16.87 2.53
N ASP A 154 -3.03 17.08 3.01
CA ASP A 154 -2.32 18.37 2.91
C ASP A 154 -2.04 18.75 1.45
N GLU A 155 -1.72 17.76 0.58
CA GLU A 155 -1.46 17.98 -0.84
C GLU A 155 -2.69 18.55 -1.55
N ALA A 156 -3.88 18.09 -1.18
CA ALA A 156 -5.13 18.63 -1.71
C ALA A 156 -5.36 20.08 -1.29
N CYS A 157 -5.03 20.44 -0.03
CA CYS A 157 -5.12 21.81 0.47
C CYS A 157 -4.18 22.74 -0.32
N GLU A 158 -2.95 22.30 -0.53
CA GLU A 158 -1.96 23.05 -1.31
C GLU A 158 -2.40 23.23 -2.76
N PHE A 159 -2.92 22.16 -3.37
CA PHE A 159 -3.37 22.21 -4.75
C PHE A 159 -4.56 23.16 -4.93
N LEU A 160 -5.54 23.11 -4.02
CA LEU A 160 -6.67 24.07 -4.02
C LEU A 160 -6.21 25.52 -3.98
N ASN A 161 -5.18 25.83 -3.18
CA ASN A 161 -4.64 27.19 -3.08
C ASN A 161 -3.93 27.62 -4.37
N LYS A 162 -3.32 26.70 -5.10
CA LYS A 162 -2.66 26.99 -6.40
C LYS A 162 -3.65 27.27 -7.52
N ILE A 163 -4.77 26.53 -7.59
CA ILE A 163 -5.74 26.66 -8.68
C ILE A 163 -6.78 27.78 -8.49
N LYS A 164 -6.87 28.39 -7.31
CA LYS A 164 -7.74 29.54 -7.02
C LYS A 164 -7.13 30.89 -7.42
N LYS A 165 -5.84 30.92 -7.79
CA LYS A 165 -5.13 32.09 -8.28
C LYS A 165 -5.30 32.25 -9.78
#